data_841da67a85436693dd27ebd3a94d061f
#
_entry.id   841da67a85436693dd27ebd3a94d061f
#
_cell.length_a   1.000
_cell.length_b   1.000
_cell.length_c   1.000
_cell.angle_alpha   90.00
_cell.angle_beta   90.00
_cell.angle_gamma   90.00
#
_symmetry.space_group_name_H-M   'P 1'
#
loop_
_entity.id
_entity.type
_entity.pdbx_description
1 polymer ?
#
loop_
_entity_poly.entity_id
_entity_poly.type
_entity_poly.pdbx_seq_one_letter_code
_entity_poly.pdbx_strand_id
1 'polypeptide(L)'
;MIYSYELEKQLLAGLLKDPPSLIEISNFIGHKDFYSETSFLHATIFRVIKQSVDAGEELDNIILAQRVNEVGLSFEGSVNAADYIKSLAMRSVPSGNLTKTAKELKKFSIRREIVESSDLISKEMKGMAPESSYREIVETADQIYNSKINLFDIGSDIPENIYEDMEHMIEERGNNPIEEFGMMGPHDKVNDIYGSLLRPGNITVIVARSGVGKTQFCMDYATKVALKYDVPVLHFDNGEMSKEELIMRQCAAHSGVPMHLLESGKWRQAGQDVVDKVRSVWPKISKLKFYYYNVGGMDVDVMINTLKRFYYSTVGRGNKMVFSFDYIKTTNDSTGNKNEWQVVGEMVDKFKRCIQKEVLENGDPVIPMITSVQSNRSGITTNRNSQNIIDDESIVSLSDRITQFCSHMFIIRRKTEDETQLEGQRFGTHKMISVKYRSLGRDIAGAIEPVQVEDSLRKNFINLDFNNFNITERGDLRDIVAVQNGDPQLDDSIPDASTRQDRDDIPELGSF
;
A
#
# COMPACT_ATOMS: atom_id res chain seq x y z
N MET A 1 -2.48 36.02 23.07
CA MET A 1 -1.61 35.04 23.76
C MET A 1 -0.94 34.20 22.68
N ILE A 2 0.39 34.12 22.68
CA ILE A 2 1.21 33.46 21.64
C ILE A 2 1.94 32.22 22.15
N TYR A 3 1.62 31.77 23.37
CA TYR A 3 2.13 30.56 24.00
C TYR A 3 1.11 29.95 25.00
N SER A 4 1.30 28.68 25.35
CA SER A 4 0.54 27.98 26.39
C SER A 4 1.43 26.93 27.06
N TYR A 5 1.99 27.26 28.23
CA TYR A 5 2.78 26.31 29.01
C TYR A 5 2.00 25.05 29.40
N GLU A 6 0.69 25.15 29.56
CA GLU A 6 -0.13 23.99 29.90
C GLU A 6 -0.21 23.00 28.75
N LEU A 7 -0.32 23.46 27.48
CA LEU A 7 -0.27 22.59 26.32
C LEU A 7 1.12 21.95 26.16
N GLU A 8 2.19 22.71 26.39
CA GLU A 8 3.54 22.18 26.36
C GLU A 8 3.76 21.08 27.40
N LYS A 9 3.34 21.32 28.65
CA LYS A 9 3.42 20.33 29.72
C LYS A 9 2.55 19.10 29.40
N GLN A 10 1.38 19.30 28.81
CA GLN A 10 0.51 18.20 28.42
C GLN A 10 1.12 17.34 27.30
N LEU A 11 1.76 17.98 26.32
CA LEU A 11 2.45 17.27 25.24
C LEU A 11 3.63 16.46 25.79
N LEU A 12 4.48 17.07 26.60
CA LEU A 12 5.63 16.39 27.22
C LEU A 12 5.19 15.25 28.14
N ALA A 13 4.15 15.47 28.95
CA ALA A 13 3.58 14.43 29.81
C ALA A 13 3.04 13.23 29.02
N GLY A 14 2.43 13.49 27.86
CA GLY A 14 1.96 12.44 26.95
C GLY A 14 3.11 11.64 26.36
N LEU A 15 4.17 12.30 25.90
CA LEU A 15 5.37 11.67 25.35
C LEU A 15 6.15 10.85 26.40
N LEU A 16 6.15 11.27 27.66
CA LEU A 16 6.76 10.48 28.74
C LEU A 16 6.00 9.18 29.04
N LYS A 17 4.70 9.14 28.77
CA LYS A 17 3.84 7.95 28.97
C LYS A 17 3.82 7.02 27.78
N ASP A 18 3.89 7.59 26.59
CA ASP A 18 3.86 6.87 25.30
C ASP A 18 4.90 7.46 24.35
N PRO A 19 6.21 7.16 24.59
CA PRO A 19 7.30 7.66 23.76
C PRO A 19 7.17 7.33 22.26
N PRO A 20 6.68 6.14 21.86
CA PRO A 20 6.47 5.81 20.46
C PRO A 20 5.54 6.77 19.71
N SER A 21 4.59 7.41 20.40
CA SER A 21 3.71 8.43 19.80
C SER A 21 4.45 9.66 19.28
N LEU A 22 5.73 9.84 19.65
CA LEU A 22 6.59 10.91 19.08
C LEU A 22 6.68 10.77 17.56
N ILE A 23 6.71 9.56 17.02
CA ILE A 23 6.83 9.30 15.59
C ILE A 23 5.67 9.93 14.83
N GLU A 24 4.45 9.92 15.40
CA GLU A 24 3.25 10.47 14.77
C GLU A 24 3.26 12.00 14.67
N ILE A 25 4.00 12.66 15.55
CA ILE A 25 4.03 14.13 15.63
C ILE A 25 5.36 14.75 15.20
N SER A 26 6.42 13.94 15.07
CA SER A 26 7.78 14.41 14.80
C SER A 26 7.94 15.09 13.44
N ASN A 27 7.04 14.82 12.50
CA ASN A 27 7.01 15.44 11.17
C ASN A 27 6.54 16.90 11.16
N PHE A 28 5.85 17.36 12.20
CA PHE A 28 5.35 18.74 12.24
C PHE A 28 5.64 19.48 13.55
N ILE A 29 6.12 18.81 14.61
CA ILE A 29 6.52 19.41 15.88
C ILE A 29 8.03 19.21 16.14
N GLY A 30 8.73 20.28 16.47
CA GLY A 30 10.13 20.27 16.87
C GLY A 30 10.38 21.05 18.16
N HIS A 31 11.61 20.99 18.65
CA HIS A 31 12.00 21.72 19.88
C HIS A 31 11.82 23.24 19.76
N LYS A 32 11.87 23.81 18.55
CA LYS A 32 11.66 25.24 18.27
C LYS A 32 10.20 25.68 18.45
N ASP A 33 9.27 24.73 18.45
CA ASP A 33 7.84 25.04 18.61
C ASP A 33 7.46 25.33 20.06
N PHE A 34 8.33 25.03 21.01
CA PHE A 34 8.14 25.36 22.42
C PHE A 34 8.55 26.82 22.71
N TYR A 35 7.82 27.48 23.59
CA TYR A 35 8.09 28.86 23.96
C TYR A 35 9.28 28.96 24.87
N SER A 36 10.21 29.88 24.56
CA SER A 36 11.53 29.91 25.19
C SER A 36 12.00 31.31 25.68
N GLU A 37 11.06 32.22 26.00
CA GLU A 37 11.40 33.59 26.38
C GLU A 37 12.21 33.66 27.68
N THR A 38 11.95 32.76 28.65
CA THR A 38 12.61 32.76 29.97
C THR A 38 13.43 31.50 30.24
N SER A 39 13.07 30.36 29.67
CA SER A 39 13.84 29.11 29.82
C SER A 39 13.58 28.16 28.64
N PHE A 40 14.66 27.59 28.12
CA PHE A 40 14.58 26.55 27.07
C PHE A 40 14.17 25.18 27.63
N LEU A 41 13.59 25.12 28.81
CA LEU A 41 13.34 23.87 29.53
C LEU A 41 12.49 22.88 28.77
N HIS A 42 11.30 23.28 28.31
CA HIS A 42 10.40 22.40 27.58
C HIS A 42 10.98 21.97 26.23
N ALA A 43 11.63 22.90 25.50
CA ALA A 43 12.33 22.61 24.27
C ALA A 43 13.46 21.61 24.48
N THR A 44 14.19 21.72 25.58
CA THR A 44 15.29 20.80 25.92
C THR A 44 14.75 19.44 26.33
N ILE A 45 13.72 19.36 27.15
CA ILE A 45 13.06 18.09 27.50
C ILE A 45 12.58 17.37 26.24
N PHE A 46 11.91 18.09 25.34
CA PHE A 46 11.46 17.52 24.08
C PHE A 46 12.63 17.00 23.24
N ARG A 47 13.73 17.76 23.11
CA ARG A 47 14.91 17.35 22.35
C ARG A 47 15.54 16.08 22.93
N VAL A 48 15.66 15.97 24.26
CA VAL A 48 16.22 14.79 24.92
C VAL A 48 15.30 13.58 24.74
N ILE A 49 13.97 13.76 24.89
CA ILE A 49 12.98 12.69 24.58
C ILE A 49 13.17 12.21 23.14
N LYS A 50 13.26 13.14 22.19
CA LYS A 50 13.43 12.80 20.78
C LYS A 50 14.74 12.02 20.54
N GLN A 51 15.85 12.47 21.07
CA GLN A 51 17.13 11.77 20.95
C GLN A 51 17.08 10.34 21.50
N SER A 52 16.43 10.12 22.65
CA SER A 52 16.29 8.78 23.23
C SER A 52 15.38 7.87 22.37
N VAL A 53 14.27 8.41 21.84
CA VAL A 53 13.38 7.64 20.95
C VAL A 53 14.06 7.31 19.63
N ASP A 54 14.76 8.25 19.02
CA ASP A 54 15.52 8.06 17.78
C ASP A 54 16.64 7.01 17.94
N ALA A 55 17.24 6.95 19.14
CA ALA A 55 18.24 5.95 19.49
C ALA A 55 17.66 4.58 19.87
N GLY A 56 16.33 4.43 19.92
CA GLY A 56 15.68 3.20 20.36
C GLY A 56 15.86 2.86 21.83
N GLU A 57 16.20 3.85 22.67
CA GLU A 57 16.42 3.66 24.10
C GLU A 57 15.09 3.72 24.87
N GLU A 58 14.96 2.88 25.92
CA GLU A 58 13.85 3.02 26.87
C GLU A 58 13.96 4.33 27.62
N LEU A 59 12.84 5.06 27.68
CA LEU A 59 12.78 6.37 28.34
C LEU A 59 12.60 6.19 29.84
N ASP A 60 13.72 6.34 30.59
CA ASP A 60 13.70 6.40 32.05
C ASP A 60 13.72 7.86 32.52
N ASN A 61 12.83 8.19 33.46
CA ASN A 61 12.71 9.56 33.99
C ASN A 61 13.98 10.05 34.71
N ILE A 62 14.77 9.15 35.29
CA ILE A 62 16.01 9.49 35.99
C ILE A 62 17.10 9.83 34.97
N ILE A 63 17.24 8.97 33.95
CA ILE A 63 18.20 9.18 32.84
C ILE A 63 17.85 10.46 32.09
N LEU A 64 16.57 10.68 31.81
CA LEU A 64 16.09 11.91 31.19
C LEU A 64 16.44 13.15 32.02
N ALA A 65 16.22 13.11 33.32
CA ALA A 65 16.54 14.21 34.23
C ALA A 65 18.05 14.49 34.26
N GLN A 66 18.90 13.45 34.25
CA GLN A 66 20.34 13.59 34.18
C GLN A 66 20.79 14.26 32.88
N ARG A 67 20.27 13.81 31.73
CA ARG A 67 20.59 14.41 30.43
C ARG A 67 20.13 15.86 30.31
N VAL A 68 18.95 16.22 30.88
CA VAL A 68 18.48 17.60 30.93
C VAL A 68 19.39 18.48 31.81
N ASN A 69 19.89 17.95 32.94
CA ASN A 69 20.84 18.64 33.80
C ASN A 69 22.21 18.86 33.13
N GLU A 70 22.70 17.89 32.35
CA GLU A 70 23.96 17.98 31.61
C GLU A 70 23.97 19.13 30.59
N VAL A 71 22.81 19.53 30.10
CA VAL A 71 22.65 20.70 29.21
C VAL A 71 22.87 22.03 29.96
N GLY A 72 22.94 22.03 31.30
CA GLY A 72 23.28 23.19 32.09
C GLY A 72 22.19 24.25 32.21
N LEU A 73 20.92 23.85 32.10
CA LEU A 73 19.81 24.79 32.25
C LEU A 73 19.60 25.17 33.73
N SER A 74 19.43 26.46 33.97
CA SER A 74 19.04 26.98 35.27
C SER A 74 17.51 26.89 35.42
N PHE A 75 17.06 26.21 36.46
CA PHE A 75 15.65 26.19 36.82
C PHE A 75 15.30 27.39 37.67
N GLU A 76 14.16 28.03 37.43
CA GLU A 76 13.65 29.06 38.33
C GLU A 76 13.23 28.47 39.68
N GLY A 77 13.82 28.95 40.75
CA GLY A 77 13.51 28.50 42.11
C GLY A 77 14.29 27.24 42.56
N SER A 78 13.78 26.58 43.59
CA SER A 78 14.38 25.38 44.21
C SER A 78 14.03 24.06 43.51
N VAL A 79 13.40 24.10 42.33
CA VAL A 79 12.97 22.90 41.58
C VAL A 79 14.14 22.36 40.76
N ASN A 80 14.44 21.08 40.91
CA ASN A 80 15.43 20.41 40.08
C ASN A 80 14.74 19.67 38.87
N ALA A 81 15.55 19.29 37.88
CA ALA A 81 15.03 18.61 36.68
C ALA A 81 14.28 17.30 37.00
N ALA A 82 14.75 16.55 38.00
CA ALA A 82 14.13 15.29 38.37
C ALA A 82 12.71 15.49 38.94
N ASP A 83 12.53 16.46 39.82
CA ASP A 83 11.22 16.78 40.39
C ASP A 83 10.28 17.31 39.33
N TYR A 84 10.79 18.12 38.40
CA TYR A 84 9.98 18.65 37.31
C TYR A 84 9.51 17.55 36.36
N ILE A 85 10.41 16.68 35.88
CA ILE A 85 10.07 15.54 35.00
C ILE A 85 9.10 14.59 35.69
N LYS A 86 9.34 14.29 36.98
CA LYS A 86 8.41 13.49 37.77
C LYS A 86 7.01 14.12 37.84
N SER A 87 6.96 15.44 38.01
CA SER A 87 5.66 16.17 38.00
C SER A 87 4.96 16.08 36.67
N LEU A 88 5.69 16.12 35.52
CA LEU A 88 5.12 15.90 34.19
C LEU A 88 4.60 14.47 34.02
N ALA A 89 5.39 13.47 34.42
CA ALA A 89 5.00 12.06 34.30
C ALA A 89 3.74 11.71 35.10
N MET A 90 3.50 12.41 36.23
CA MET A 90 2.31 12.23 37.06
C MET A 90 1.04 12.88 36.50
N ARG A 91 1.14 13.75 35.49
CA ARG A 91 -0.04 14.41 34.89
C ARG A 91 -0.95 13.42 34.22
N SER A 92 -2.26 13.58 34.40
CA SER A 92 -3.26 12.81 33.66
C SER A 92 -3.35 13.36 32.23
N VAL A 93 -3.02 12.53 31.25
CA VAL A 93 -3.17 12.85 29.82
C VAL A 93 -4.13 11.83 29.23
N PRO A 94 -5.24 12.25 28.59
CA PRO A 94 -6.14 11.33 27.91
C PRO A 94 -5.42 10.62 26.75
N SER A 95 -5.57 9.30 26.68
CA SER A 95 -5.06 8.50 25.58
C SER A 95 -5.65 8.99 24.23
N GLY A 96 -4.84 9.14 23.20
CA GLY A 96 -5.27 9.60 21.87
C GLY A 96 -5.33 11.12 21.65
N ASN A 97 -4.98 11.94 22.65
CA ASN A 97 -5.07 13.40 22.53
C ASN A 97 -3.73 14.07 22.15
N LEU A 98 -2.66 13.29 21.99
CA LEU A 98 -1.31 13.81 21.82
C LEU A 98 -1.16 14.60 20.51
N THR A 99 -1.61 14.02 19.40
CA THR A 99 -1.58 14.66 18.07
C THR A 99 -2.40 15.95 18.04
N LYS A 100 -3.55 15.99 18.74
CA LYS A 100 -4.37 17.19 18.84
C LYS A 100 -3.66 18.27 19.64
N THR A 101 -3.04 17.92 20.76
CA THR A 101 -2.27 18.85 21.61
C THR A 101 -1.08 19.41 20.83
N ALA A 102 -0.37 18.57 20.08
CA ALA A 102 0.74 18.97 19.23
C ALA A 102 0.30 19.96 18.13
N LYS A 103 -0.82 19.70 17.45
CA LYS A 103 -1.40 20.63 16.46
C LYS A 103 -1.78 21.98 17.06
N GLU A 104 -2.34 22.01 18.26
CA GLU A 104 -2.65 23.27 18.95
C GLU A 104 -1.36 24.02 19.35
N LEU A 105 -0.32 23.31 19.82
CA LEU A 105 0.97 23.91 20.12
C LEU A 105 1.60 24.52 18.87
N LYS A 106 1.53 23.82 17.73
CA LYS A 106 2.03 24.33 16.44
C LYS A 106 1.37 25.64 16.03
N LYS A 107 0.06 25.81 16.27
CA LYS A 107 -0.62 27.07 15.98
C LYS A 107 -0.02 28.25 16.77
N PHE A 108 0.39 28.03 18.03
CA PHE A 108 1.06 29.05 18.80
C PHE A 108 2.46 29.37 18.27
N SER A 109 3.19 28.35 17.83
CA SER A 109 4.49 28.53 17.19
C SER A 109 4.38 29.39 15.91
N ILE A 110 3.46 29.04 15.02
CA ILE A 110 3.20 29.82 13.79
C ILE A 110 2.86 31.29 14.12
N ARG A 111 2.01 31.53 15.15
CA ARG A 111 1.69 32.90 15.57
C ARG A 111 2.92 33.68 16.03
N ARG A 112 3.83 33.05 16.77
CA ARG A 112 5.08 33.68 17.21
C ARG A 112 5.93 34.09 16.02
N GLU A 113 6.16 33.18 15.09
CA GLU A 113 6.95 33.42 13.89
C GLU A 113 6.39 34.54 13.00
N ILE A 114 5.05 34.61 12.87
CA ILE A 114 4.41 35.71 12.13
C ILE A 114 4.65 37.03 12.83
N VAL A 115 4.57 37.10 14.17
CA VAL A 115 4.84 38.31 14.93
C VAL A 115 6.29 38.70 14.77
N GLU A 116 7.24 37.77 14.98
CA GLU A 116 8.69 38.05 14.84
C GLU A 116 9.06 38.50 13.42
N SER A 117 8.44 37.86 12.39
CA SER A 117 8.67 38.26 11.00
C SER A 117 8.15 39.68 10.72
N SER A 118 6.99 40.02 11.27
CA SER A 118 6.39 41.34 11.14
C SER A 118 7.25 42.41 11.82
N ASP A 119 7.80 42.11 13.00
CA ASP A 119 8.69 43.01 13.72
C ASP A 119 9.99 43.19 12.96
N LEU A 120 10.56 42.15 12.38
CA LEU A 120 11.75 42.18 11.56
C LEU A 120 11.54 43.01 10.29
N ILE A 121 10.44 42.78 9.57
CA ILE A 121 10.04 43.57 8.40
C ILE A 121 9.91 45.04 8.78
N SER A 122 9.22 45.35 9.88
CA SER A 122 9.04 46.70 10.36
C SER A 122 10.39 47.37 10.66
N LYS A 123 11.33 46.63 11.27
CA LYS A 123 12.67 47.13 11.58
C LYS A 123 13.48 47.43 10.31
N GLU A 124 13.50 46.49 9.37
CA GLU A 124 14.21 46.62 8.09
C GLU A 124 13.64 47.77 7.26
N MET A 125 12.31 47.87 7.14
CA MET A 125 11.67 48.97 6.40
C MET A 125 11.98 50.35 6.99
N LYS A 126 12.08 50.47 8.33
CA LYS A 126 12.50 51.74 8.98
C LYS A 126 13.95 52.06 8.77
N GLY A 127 14.82 51.08 8.53
CA GLY A 127 16.24 51.21 8.32
C GLY A 127 16.67 51.43 6.85
N MET A 128 15.74 51.23 5.89
CA MET A 128 16.06 51.36 4.47
C MET A 128 16.33 52.81 4.08
N ALA A 129 17.26 52.97 3.12
CA ALA A 129 17.60 54.27 2.60
C ALA A 129 16.43 54.88 1.79
N PRO A 130 16.24 56.22 1.85
CA PRO A 130 15.15 56.86 1.10
C PRO A 130 15.24 56.67 -0.43
N GLU A 131 16.44 56.37 -0.94
CA GLU A 131 16.74 56.15 -2.36
C GLU A 131 16.47 54.68 -2.81
N SER A 132 16.10 53.77 -1.89
CA SER A 132 15.83 52.37 -2.19
C SER A 132 14.72 52.27 -3.23
N SER A 133 14.93 51.39 -4.21
CA SER A 133 13.94 51.14 -5.26
C SER A 133 12.72 50.38 -4.75
N TYR A 134 11.58 50.55 -5.42
CA TYR A 134 10.35 49.80 -5.09
C TYR A 134 10.60 48.29 -5.07
N ARG A 135 11.46 47.80 -5.97
CA ARG A 135 11.82 46.40 -6.07
C ARG A 135 12.59 45.91 -4.85
N GLU A 136 13.59 46.62 -4.42
CA GLU A 136 14.37 46.30 -3.22
C GLU A 136 13.52 46.28 -1.96
N ILE A 137 12.57 47.21 -1.83
CA ILE A 137 11.63 47.26 -0.69
C ILE A 137 10.79 46.00 -0.63
N VAL A 138 10.16 45.62 -1.78
CA VAL A 138 9.30 44.45 -1.87
C VAL A 138 10.10 43.15 -1.70
N GLU A 139 11.26 43.02 -2.38
CA GLU A 139 12.11 41.82 -2.29
C GLU A 139 12.59 41.56 -0.87
N THR A 140 12.97 42.64 -0.14
CA THR A 140 13.43 42.53 1.26
C THR A 140 12.28 42.03 2.17
N ALA A 141 11.08 42.58 2.02
CA ALA A 141 9.92 42.15 2.80
C ALA A 141 9.54 40.72 2.48
N ASP A 142 9.52 40.34 1.20
CA ASP A 142 9.20 38.98 0.74
C ASP A 142 10.26 37.98 1.20
N GLN A 143 11.53 38.30 1.17
CA GLN A 143 12.62 37.43 1.66
C GLN A 143 12.45 37.12 3.15
N ILE A 144 12.17 38.14 3.96
CA ILE A 144 11.98 38.00 5.41
C ILE A 144 10.75 37.13 5.68
N TYR A 145 9.64 37.44 5.00
CA TYR A 145 8.41 36.70 5.14
C TYR A 145 8.56 35.21 4.74
N ASN A 146 9.09 34.98 3.55
CA ASN A 146 9.26 33.65 2.99
C ASN A 146 10.31 32.83 3.74
N SER A 147 11.41 33.41 4.21
CA SER A 147 12.45 32.69 4.97
C SER A 147 11.93 32.08 6.28
N LYS A 148 10.91 32.71 6.89
CA LYS A 148 10.36 32.27 8.18
C LYS A 148 9.03 31.56 8.06
N ILE A 149 8.13 31.95 7.14
CA ILE A 149 6.78 31.41 7.03
C ILE A 149 6.72 30.16 6.15
N ASN A 150 7.56 30.04 5.13
CA ASN A 150 7.70 28.80 4.35
C ASN A 150 8.18 27.60 5.17
N LEU A 151 8.73 27.81 6.38
CA LEU A 151 9.04 26.76 7.34
C LEU A 151 7.78 26.14 7.99
N PHE A 152 6.60 26.70 7.73
CA PHE A 152 5.34 26.27 8.36
C PHE A 152 4.38 25.59 7.41
N ASP A 153 4.85 25.19 6.23
CA ASP A 153 4.02 24.28 5.42
C ASP A 153 3.79 23.01 6.22
N ILE A 154 2.57 22.91 6.73
CA ILE A 154 2.14 21.92 7.73
C ILE A 154 2.01 20.58 7.03
N GLY A 155 3.11 19.89 6.95
CA GLY A 155 3.20 18.57 6.37
C GLY A 155 4.03 18.56 5.09
N SER A 156 5.28 18.25 5.22
CA SER A 156 6.14 17.59 4.22
C SER A 156 6.25 18.12 2.79
N ASP A 157 5.75 19.31 2.46
CA ASP A 157 5.77 19.79 1.08
C ASP A 157 6.69 21.02 0.86
N ILE A 158 7.82 21.08 1.56
CA ILE A 158 8.92 21.94 1.09
C ILE A 158 9.50 21.20 -0.12
N PRO A 159 9.55 21.85 -1.31
CA PRO A 159 10.20 21.23 -2.45
C PRO A 159 11.65 20.89 -2.11
N GLU A 160 11.95 19.60 -2.12
CA GLU A 160 13.29 19.10 -1.85
C GLU A 160 14.07 19.03 -3.15
N ASN A 161 15.37 19.36 -3.09
CA ASN A 161 16.26 19.07 -4.19
C ASN A 161 16.54 17.56 -4.20
N ILE A 162 15.85 16.83 -5.06
CA ILE A 162 15.93 15.35 -5.15
C ILE A 162 17.33 14.82 -5.46
N TYR A 163 18.25 15.69 -5.90
CA TYR A 163 19.64 15.31 -6.20
C TYR A 163 20.62 15.61 -5.08
N GLU A 164 20.21 16.30 -4.01
CA GLU A 164 21.09 16.67 -2.89
C GLU A 164 21.68 15.45 -2.19
N ASP A 165 20.86 14.42 -1.97
CA ASP A 165 21.26 13.15 -1.32
C ASP A 165 21.39 11.98 -2.29
N MET A 166 21.35 12.21 -3.61
CA MET A 166 21.31 11.15 -4.62
C MET A 166 22.50 10.18 -4.51
N GLU A 167 23.71 10.72 -4.41
CA GLU A 167 24.94 9.92 -4.34
C GLU A 167 24.90 9.02 -3.09
N HIS A 168 24.64 9.62 -1.92
CA HIS A 168 24.56 8.88 -0.67
C HIS A 168 23.50 7.79 -0.72
N MET A 169 22.29 8.09 -1.23
CA MET A 169 21.20 7.12 -1.33
C MET A 169 21.53 5.96 -2.27
N ILE A 170 22.15 6.23 -3.42
CA ILE A 170 22.50 5.18 -4.40
C ILE A 170 23.64 4.32 -3.87
N GLU A 171 24.66 4.91 -3.26
CA GLU A 171 25.78 4.19 -2.64
C GLU A 171 25.30 3.32 -1.46
N GLU A 172 24.43 3.85 -0.61
CA GLU A 172 23.84 3.09 0.50
C GLU A 172 23.06 1.87 -0.01
N ARG A 173 22.25 2.02 -1.06
CA ARG A 173 21.55 0.89 -1.69
C ARG A 173 22.51 -0.10 -2.33
N GLY A 174 23.59 0.37 -2.94
CA GLY A 174 24.64 -0.48 -3.51
C GLY A 174 25.37 -1.31 -2.45
N ASN A 175 25.62 -0.71 -1.28
CA ASN A 175 26.27 -1.38 -0.16
C ASN A 175 25.32 -2.35 0.59
N ASN A 176 24.01 -2.11 0.53
CA ASN A 176 22.97 -2.91 1.17
C ASN A 176 21.96 -3.43 0.13
N PRO A 177 22.36 -4.32 -0.81
CA PRO A 177 21.48 -4.80 -1.85
C PRO A 177 20.33 -5.62 -1.26
N ILE A 178 19.12 -5.37 -1.73
CA ILE A 178 17.95 -6.19 -1.47
C ILE A 178 17.72 -7.13 -2.66
N GLU A 179 17.35 -8.38 -2.41
CA GLU A 179 17.09 -9.33 -3.51
C GLU A 179 15.97 -8.85 -4.42
N GLU A 180 14.89 -8.33 -3.82
CA GLU A 180 13.70 -7.94 -4.57
C GLU A 180 13.01 -6.71 -3.93
N PHE A 181 12.57 -5.79 -4.78
CA PHE A 181 11.78 -4.65 -4.35
C PHE A 181 10.28 -5.01 -4.32
N GLY A 182 9.77 -5.34 -3.13
CA GLY A 182 8.42 -5.83 -2.91
C GLY A 182 8.40 -7.35 -2.71
N MET A 183 7.22 -7.95 -2.78
CA MET A 183 7.02 -9.38 -2.64
C MET A 183 6.70 -9.99 -4.01
N MET A 184 7.59 -10.83 -4.52
CA MET A 184 7.41 -11.50 -5.80
C MET A 184 6.25 -12.50 -5.74
N GLY A 185 5.40 -12.44 -6.76
CA GLY A 185 4.24 -13.30 -6.88
C GLY A 185 4.57 -14.74 -7.30
N PRO A 186 3.51 -15.53 -7.55
CA PRO A 186 3.64 -16.93 -7.96
C PRO A 186 3.88 -17.12 -9.46
N HIS A 187 3.97 -16.04 -10.23
CA HIS A 187 4.04 -16.05 -11.69
C HIS A 187 5.38 -15.51 -12.14
N ASP A 188 6.28 -16.37 -12.63
CA ASP A 188 7.65 -16.03 -12.93
C ASP A 188 7.77 -15.04 -14.10
N LYS A 189 7.01 -15.24 -15.19
CA LYS A 189 6.99 -14.29 -16.31
C LYS A 189 6.46 -12.91 -15.91
N VAL A 190 5.44 -12.87 -15.04
CA VAL A 190 4.95 -11.60 -14.48
C VAL A 190 6.04 -10.91 -13.68
N ASN A 191 6.75 -11.66 -12.84
CA ASN A 191 7.84 -11.13 -12.02
C ASN A 191 9.02 -10.64 -12.91
N ASP A 192 9.39 -11.41 -13.93
CA ASP A 192 10.49 -11.06 -14.84
C ASP A 192 10.18 -9.82 -15.67
N ILE A 193 8.96 -9.71 -16.22
CA ILE A 193 8.58 -8.61 -17.11
C ILE A 193 8.19 -7.35 -16.33
N TYR A 194 7.37 -7.48 -15.29
CA TYR A 194 6.79 -6.33 -14.57
C TYR A 194 7.35 -6.11 -13.16
N GLY A 195 8.13 -7.06 -12.64
CA GLY A 195 8.56 -7.07 -11.24
C GLY A 195 7.42 -7.44 -10.30
N SER A 196 7.61 -7.15 -9.00
CA SER A 196 6.58 -7.42 -8.00
C SER A 196 5.32 -6.60 -8.24
N LEU A 197 4.16 -7.25 -8.28
CA LEU A 197 2.86 -6.58 -8.24
C LEU A 197 2.50 -6.09 -6.83
N LEU A 198 3.21 -6.58 -5.80
CA LEU A 198 3.01 -6.21 -4.39
C LEU A 198 4.19 -5.36 -3.88
N ARG A 199 4.38 -4.20 -4.50
CA ARG A 199 5.35 -3.19 -4.03
C ARG A 199 4.73 -2.33 -2.95
N PRO A 200 5.41 -2.09 -1.81
CA PRO A 200 4.93 -1.19 -0.77
C PRO A 200 4.54 0.19 -1.31
N GLY A 201 3.46 0.75 -0.80
CA GLY A 201 2.91 2.03 -1.23
C GLY A 201 2.24 2.04 -2.60
N ASN A 202 2.14 0.89 -3.29
CA ASN A 202 1.56 0.77 -4.61
C ASN A 202 0.23 0.04 -4.61
N ILE A 203 -0.63 0.43 -5.56
CA ILE A 203 -1.91 -0.23 -5.83
C ILE A 203 -1.80 -0.95 -7.16
N THR A 204 -2.04 -2.25 -7.14
CA THR A 204 -2.22 -3.09 -8.33
C THR A 204 -3.69 -3.37 -8.54
N VAL A 205 -4.18 -3.10 -9.74
CA VAL A 205 -5.60 -3.24 -10.12
C VAL A 205 -5.75 -4.32 -11.17
N ILE A 206 -6.64 -5.26 -10.90
CA ILE A 206 -7.04 -6.32 -11.83
C ILE A 206 -8.42 -5.97 -12.40
N VAL A 207 -8.47 -5.75 -13.69
CA VAL A 207 -9.70 -5.42 -14.43
C VAL A 207 -10.22 -6.68 -15.10
N ALA A 208 -11.46 -7.08 -14.79
CA ALA A 208 -12.09 -8.21 -15.44
C ALA A 208 -13.60 -8.08 -15.44
N ARG A 209 -14.29 -8.79 -16.35
CA ARG A 209 -15.74 -8.91 -16.31
C ARG A 209 -16.22 -9.81 -15.18
N SER A 210 -17.48 -9.63 -14.80
CA SER A 210 -18.15 -10.53 -13.87
C SER A 210 -18.05 -11.98 -14.38
N GLY A 211 -17.71 -12.92 -13.49
CA GLY A 211 -17.58 -14.34 -13.81
C GLY A 211 -16.30 -14.76 -14.54
N VAL A 212 -15.35 -13.85 -14.78
CA VAL A 212 -14.02 -14.17 -15.36
C VAL A 212 -13.03 -14.66 -14.30
N GLY A 213 -13.21 -14.27 -13.03
CA GLY A 213 -12.34 -14.72 -11.94
C GLY A 213 -11.43 -13.63 -11.36
N LYS A 214 -11.85 -12.33 -11.43
CA LYS A 214 -11.09 -11.22 -10.84
C LYS A 214 -10.75 -11.44 -9.36
N THR A 215 -11.79 -11.74 -8.55
CA THR A 215 -11.67 -12.07 -7.14
C THR A 215 -10.73 -13.24 -6.91
N GLN A 216 -10.90 -14.29 -7.71
CA GLN A 216 -10.09 -15.50 -7.60
C GLN A 216 -8.61 -15.20 -7.86
N PHE A 217 -8.29 -14.37 -8.85
CA PHE A 217 -6.91 -13.99 -9.13
C PHE A 217 -6.29 -13.24 -7.94
N CYS A 218 -6.99 -12.23 -7.41
CA CYS A 218 -6.47 -11.44 -6.28
C CYS A 218 -6.25 -12.31 -5.03
N MET A 219 -7.19 -13.22 -4.75
CA MET A 219 -7.10 -14.14 -3.63
C MET A 219 -5.98 -15.16 -3.79
N ASP A 220 -5.92 -15.84 -4.94
CA ASP A 220 -4.89 -16.86 -5.23
C ASP A 220 -3.49 -16.22 -5.18
N TYR A 221 -3.34 -15.04 -5.78
CA TYR A 221 -2.09 -14.29 -5.77
C TYR A 221 -1.67 -13.89 -4.35
N ALA A 222 -2.57 -13.28 -3.57
CA ALA A 222 -2.30 -12.88 -2.19
C ALA A 222 -1.98 -14.09 -1.30
N THR A 223 -2.72 -15.20 -1.44
CA THR A 223 -2.50 -16.43 -0.66
C THR A 223 -1.14 -17.06 -0.97
N LYS A 224 -0.79 -17.20 -2.24
CA LYS A 224 0.50 -17.79 -2.64
C LYS A 224 1.69 -16.93 -2.18
N VAL A 225 1.56 -15.61 -2.25
CA VAL A 225 2.57 -14.68 -1.70
C VAL A 225 2.67 -14.81 -0.19
N ALA A 226 1.54 -14.85 0.52
CA ALA A 226 1.52 -15.00 1.97
C ALA A 226 2.16 -16.31 2.43
N LEU A 227 1.92 -17.41 1.71
CA LEU A 227 2.58 -18.69 1.99
C LEU A 227 4.09 -18.67 1.71
N LYS A 228 4.51 -17.96 0.64
CA LYS A 228 5.93 -17.86 0.25
C LYS A 228 6.75 -17.03 1.25
N TYR A 229 6.18 -15.94 1.78
CA TYR A 229 6.89 -14.98 2.64
C TYR A 229 6.50 -15.04 4.11
N ASP A 230 5.59 -15.94 4.50
CA ASP A 230 5.01 -16.04 5.86
C ASP A 230 4.45 -14.71 6.38
N VAL A 231 3.78 -13.96 5.53
CA VAL A 231 3.21 -12.65 5.86
C VAL A 231 1.69 -12.71 6.00
N PRO A 232 1.08 -11.87 6.87
CA PRO A 232 -0.36 -11.79 6.99
C PRO A 232 -1.00 -11.13 5.77
N VAL A 233 -2.21 -11.61 5.42
CA VAL A 233 -3.11 -10.97 4.45
C VAL A 233 -4.26 -10.34 5.22
N LEU A 234 -4.55 -9.07 4.98
CA LEU A 234 -5.83 -8.45 5.32
C LEU A 234 -6.66 -8.37 4.04
N HIS A 235 -7.77 -9.09 4.02
CA HIS A 235 -8.71 -9.10 2.91
C HIS A 235 -10.00 -8.36 3.30
N PHE A 236 -10.27 -7.26 2.60
CA PHE A 236 -11.55 -6.58 2.67
C PHE A 236 -12.47 -7.08 1.57
N ASP A 237 -13.62 -7.58 1.97
CA ASP A 237 -14.69 -7.99 1.05
C ASP A 237 -15.80 -6.94 1.05
N ASN A 238 -16.13 -6.42 -0.12
CA ASN A 238 -17.17 -5.41 -0.29
C ASN A 238 -18.55 -6.04 -0.57
N GLY A 239 -18.87 -7.09 0.17
CA GLY A 239 -20.16 -7.79 0.07
C GLY A 239 -20.29 -8.68 -1.17
N GLU A 240 -19.19 -9.31 -1.61
CA GLU A 240 -19.19 -10.26 -2.74
C GLU A 240 -19.32 -11.71 -2.28
N MET A 241 -18.58 -12.09 -1.24
CA MET A 241 -18.51 -13.46 -0.80
C MET A 241 -18.57 -13.62 0.71
N SER A 242 -19.13 -14.74 1.16
CA SER A 242 -19.05 -15.11 2.56
C SER A 242 -17.67 -15.66 2.93
N LYS A 243 -17.35 -15.63 4.21
CA LYS A 243 -16.14 -16.25 4.75
C LYS A 243 -16.07 -17.75 4.42
N GLU A 244 -17.19 -18.43 4.50
CA GLU A 244 -17.33 -19.86 4.22
C GLU A 244 -17.01 -20.16 2.75
N GLU A 245 -17.54 -19.37 1.84
CA GLU A 245 -17.27 -19.51 0.41
C GLU A 245 -15.78 -19.31 0.09
N LEU A 246 -15.14 -18.31 0.72
CA LEU A 246 -13.69 -18.09 0.58
C LEU A 246 -12.89 -19.32 1.05
N ILE A 247 -13.23 -19.90 2.19
CA ILE A 247 -12.58 -21.10 2.71
C ILE A 247 -12.74 -22.30 1.75
N MET A 248 -13.94 -22.50 1.20
CA MET A 248 -14.20 -23.59 0.26
C MET A 248 -13.40 -23.42 -1.04
N ARG A 249 -13.35 -22.20 -1.58
CA ARG A 249 -12.54 -21.90 -2.78
C ARG A 249 -11.04 -22.11 -2.55
N GLN A 250 -10.53 -21.71 -1.40
CA GLN A 250 -9.12 -21.94 -1.03
C GLN A 250 -8.84 -23.45 -0.87
N CYS A 251 -9.74 -24.18 -0.24
CA CYS A 251 -9.61 -25.61 -0.12
C CYS A 251 -9.64 -26.32 -1.49
N ALA A 252 -10.55 -25.90 -2.39
CA ALA A 252 -10.61 -26.43 -3.75
C ALA A 252 -9.33 -26.13 -4.54
N ALA A 253 -8.84 -24.90 -4.47
CA ALA A 253 -7.61 -24.47 -5.15
C ALA A 253 -6.38 -25.27 -4.74
N HIS A 254 -6.24 -25.56 -3.45
CA HIS A 254 -5.05 -26.22 -2.91
C HIS A 254 -5.14 -27.75 -2.88
N SER A 255 -6.36 -28.32 -2.83
CA SER A 255 -6.55 -29.78 -2.86
C SER A 255 -6.70 -30.34 -4.28
N GLY A 256 -7.10 -29.48 -5.24
CA GLY A 256 -7.53 -29.92 -6.56
C GLY A 256 -8.90 -30.62 -6.57
N VAL A 257 -9.57 -30.73 -5.40
CA VAL A 257 -10.88 -31.36 -5.30
C VAL A 257 -11.97 -30.39 -5.76
N PRO A 258 -12.90 -30.81 -6.62
CA PRO A 258 -13.98 -29.96 -7.12
C PRO A 258 -14.81 -29.32 -6.01
N MET A 259 -15.12 -28.04 -6.14
CA MET A 259 -15.81 -27.26 -5.11
C MET A 259 -17.16 -27.87 -4.70
N HIS A 260 -17.94 -28.40 -5.65
CA HIS A 260 -19.24 -29.01 -5.36
C HIS A 260 -19.17 -30.22 -4.39
N LEU A 261 -18.04 -30.96 -4.40
CA LEU A 261 -17.82 -32.05 -3.43
C LEU A 261 -17.52 -31.49 -2.04
N LEU A 262 -16.78 -30.37 -1.95
CA LEU A 262 -16.49 -29.71 -0.68
C LEU A 262 -17.76 -29.11 -0.08
N GLU A 263 -18.52 -28.33 -0.84
CA GLU A 263 -19.75 -27.67 -0.41
C GLU A 263 -20.81 -28.66 0.04
N SER A 264 -21.00 -29.76 -0.72
CA SER A 264 -21.96 -30.78 -0.38
C SER A 264 -21.51 -31.77 0.71
N GLY A 265 -20.23 -31.70 1.12
CA GLY A 265 -19.64 -32.66 2.05
C GLY A 265 -19.38 -34.06 1.46
N LYS A 266 -19.73 -34.29 0.18
CA LYS A 266 -19.60 -35.59 -0.49
C LYS A 266 -18.15 -36.01 -0.74
N TRP A 267 -17.18 -35.13 -0.55
CA TRP A 267 -15.75 -35.42 -0.67
C TRP A 267 -15.30 -36.60 0.21
N ARG A 268 -15.99 -36.88 1.35
CA ARG A 268 -15.71 -38.04 2.21
C ARG A 268 -16.15 -39.38 1.58
N GLN A 269 -17.09 -39.31 0.66
CA GLN A 269 -17.66 -40.50 -0.03
C GLN A 269 -17.03 -40.73 -1.40
N ALA A 270 -16.23 -39.78 -1.90
CA ALA A 270 -15.66 -39.81 -3.24
C ALA A 270 -14.36 -40.65 -3.38
N GLY A 271 -13.95 -41.35 -2.30
CA GLY A 271 -12.76 -42.18 -2.27
C GLY A 271 -11.70 -41.69 -1.31
N GLN A 272 -10.79 -42.59 -0.91
CA GLN A 272 -9.76 -42.29 0.09
C GLN A 272 -8.74 -41.28 -0.44
N ASP A 273 -8.42 -41.31 -1.72
CA ASP A 273 -7.52 -40.36 -2.39
C ASP A 273 -8.05 -38.93 -2.32
N VAL A 274 -9.37 -38.73 -2.50
CA VAL A 274 -10.02 -37.41 -2.36
C VAL A 274 -9.96 -36.94 -0.90
N VAL A 275 -10.21 -37.84 0.04
CA VAL A 275 -10.10 -37.54 1.48
C VAL A 275 -8.68 -37.10 1.83
N ASP A 276 -7.67 -37.79 1.34
CA ASP A 276 -6.27 -37.48 1.60
C ASP A 276 -5.85 -36.16 0.96
N LYS A 277 -6.29 -35.85 -0.28
CA LYS A 277 -6.09 -34.56 -0.93
C LYS A 277 -6.67 -33.42 -0.11
N VAL A 278 -7.92 -33.52 0.34
CA VAL A 278 -8.54 -32.48 1.17
C VAL A 278 -7.78 -32.28 2.47
N ARG A 279 -7.44 -33.38 3.16
CA ARG A 279 -6.72 -33.30 4.43
C ARG A 279 -5.29 -32.77 4.29
N SER A 280 -4.63 -33.01 3.17
CA SER A 280 -3.27 -32.52 2.90
C SER A 280 -3.17 -30.98 2.86
N VAL A 281 -4.30 -30.30 2.64
CA VAL A 281 -4.38 -28.83 2.60
C VAL A 281 -4.30 -28.22 4.00
N TRP A 282 -4.83 -28.90 5.02
CA TRP A 282 -4.96 -28.35 6.37
C TRP A 282 -3.63 -27.92 7.00
N PRO A 283 -2.54 -28.69 6.97
CA PRO A 283 -1.26 -28.26 7.50
C PRO A 283 -0.68 -27.02 6.81
N LYS A 284 -1.03 -26.80 5.54
CA LYS A 284 -0.58 -25.66 4.76
C LYS A 284 -1.40 -24.42 5.09
N ILE A 285 -2.71 -24.52 5.02
CA ILE A 285 -3.62 -23.37 5.23
C ILE A 285 -3.71 -22.98 6.71
N SER A 286 -3.58 -23.92 7.66
CA SER A 286 -3.63 -23.61 9.08
C SER A 286 -2.53 -22.64 9.54
N LYS A 287 -1.44 -22.55 8.78
CA LYS A 287 -0.33 -21.59 9.04
C LYS A 287 -0.57 -20.24 8.38
N LEU A 288 -1.53 -20.14 7.45
CA LEU A 288 -1.81 -18.93 6.71
C LEU A 288 -2.54 -17.91 7.61
N LYS A 289 -1.93 -16.77 7.77
CA LYS A 289 -2.49 -15.62 8.52
C LYS A 289 -3.38 -14.80 7.60
N PHE A 290 -4.54 -15.34 7.20
CA PHE A 290 -5.49 -14.69 6.29
C PHE A 290 -6.68 -14.14 7.10
N TYR A 291 -6.77 -12.82 7.18
CA TYR A 291 -7.79 -12.10 7.94
C TYR A 291 -8.84 -11.52 6.99
N TYR A 292 -10.06 -11.98 7.15
CA TYR A 292 -11.22 -11.53 6.38
C TYR A 292 -12.01 -10.47 7.15
N TYR A 293 -12.41 -9.42 6.46
CA TYR A 293 -13.28 -8.39 7.02
C TYR A 293 -14.29 -7.91 5.97
N ASN A 294 -15.60 -8.05 6.27
CA ASN A 294 -16.66 -7.55 5.40
C ASN A 294 -16.80 -6.04 5.61
N VAL A 295 -16.60 -5.27 4.54
CA VAL A 295 -16.68 -3.80 4.52
C VAL A 295 -17.89 -3.28 3.71
N GLY A 296 -18.80 -4.16 3.30
CA GLY A 296 -20.00 -3.76 2.54
C GLY A 296 -20.81 -2.70 3.28
N GLY A 297 -21.03 -1.54 2.64
CA GLY A 297 -21.76 -0.41 3.23
C GLY A 297 -20.96 0.45 4.21
N MET A 298 -19.67 0.18 4.43
CA MET A 298 -18.84 1.00 5.33
C MET A 298 -18.32 2.25 4.65
N ASP A 299 -18.15 3.32 5.44
CA ASP A 299 -17.46 4.52 5.02
C ASP A 299 -15.97 4.25 4.80
N VAL A 300 -15.36 4.91 3.80
CA VAL A 300 -13.95 4.73 3.44
C VAL A 300 -13.01 5.09 4.58
N ASP A 301 -13.32 6.11 5.38
CA ASP A 301 -12.48 6.51 6.50
C ASP A 301 -12.48 5.44 7.61
N VAL A 302 -13.60 4.73 7.81
CA VAL A 302 -13.69 3.57 8.71
C VAL A 302 -12.84 2.41 8.19
N MET A 303 -12.86 2.15 6.88
CA MET A 303 -12.01 1.12 6.24
C MET A 303 -10.53 1.44 6.45
N ILE A 304 -10.12 2.69 6.21
CA ILE A 304 -8.73 3.14 6.39
C ILE A 304 -8.28 3.02 7.85
N ASN A 305 -9.12 3.45 8.79
CA ASN A 305 -8.81 3.31 10.20
C ASN A 305 -8.70 1.84 10.63
N THR A 306 -9.49 0.94 10.03
CA THR A 306 -9.40 -0.50 10.27
C THR A 306 -8.10 -1.08 9.71
N LEU A 307 -7.69 -0.67 8.49
CA LEU A 307 -6.40 -1.06 7.91
C LEU A 307 -5.23 -0.61 8.79
N LYS A 308 -5.21 0.66 9.23
CA LYS A 308 -4.17 1.20 10.11
C LYS A 308 -4.12 0.46 11.45
N ARG A 309 -5.28 0.27 12.08
CA ARG A 309 -5.37 -0.46 13.36
C ARG A 309 -4.87 -1.90 13.20
N PHE A 310 -5.26 -2.60 12.14
CA PHE A 310 -4.78 -3.96 11.87
C PHE A 310 -3.26 -3.99 11.69
N TYR A 311 -2.70 -3.05 10.90
CA TYR A 311 -1.25 -2.97 10.72
C TYR A 311 -0.53 -2.78 12.05
N TYR A 312 -0.89 -1.78 12.84
CA TYR A 312 -0.17 -1.47 14.07
C TYR A 312 -0.40 -2.48 15.21
N SER A 313 -1.59 -3.08 15.31
CA SER A 313 -1.92 -3.98 16.42
C SER A 313 -1.63 -5.46 16.15
N THR A 314 -1.74 -5.92 14.89
CA THR A 314 -1.67 -7.34 14.53
C THR A 314 -0.41 -7.67 13.75
N VAL A 315 -0.06 -6.83 12.76
CA VAL A 315 1.16 -7.03 11.95
C VAL A 315 2.38 -6.56 12.70
N GLY A 316 2.30 -5.39 13.33
CA GLY A 316 3.41 -4.72 14.00
C GLY A 316 4.27 -3.90 13.02
N ARG A 317 4.90 -2.84 13.56
CA ARG A 317 5.78 -1.96 12.79
C ARG A 317 6.96 -2.78 12.22
N GLY A 318 7.42 -2.45 11.04
CA GLY A 318 8.53 -3.12 10.37
C GLY A 318 8.20 -4.44 9.70
N ASN A 319 7.02 -4.96 9.91
CA ASN A 319 6.64 -6.22 9.33
C ASN A 319 5.87 -6.02 8.01
N LYS A 320 6.07 -6.94 7.07
CA LYS A 320 5.37 -6.97 5.79
C LYS A 320 3.97 -7.54 5.93
N MET A 321 3.05 -7.08 5.10
CA MET A 321 1.71 -7.66 4.94
C MET A 321 1.25 -7.51 3.50
N VAL A 322 0.18 -8.23 3.13
CA VAL A 322 -0.57 -8.01 1.90
C VAL A 322 -1.93 -7.42 2.24
N PHE A 323 -2.29 -6.31 1.61
CA PHE A 323 -3.64 -5.78 1.66
C PHE A 323 -4.38 -6.11 0.37
N SER A 324 -5.44 -6.90 0.49
CA SER A 324 -6.31 -7.31 -0.61
C SER A 324 -7.69 -6.71 -0.42
N PHE A 325 -8.23 -6.06 -1.46
CA PHE A 325 -9.57 -5.47 -1.44
C PHE A 325 -10.40 -5.95 -2.64
N ASP A 326 -11.47 -6.67 -2.39
CA ASP A 326 -12.36 -7.18 -3.41
C ASP A 326 -13.78 -6.62 -3.21
N TYR A 327 -14.24 -5.79 -4.09
CA TYR A 327 -13.61 -5.02 -5.16
C TYR A 327 -14.01 -3.54 -5.05
N ILE A 328 -13.38 -2.69 -5.81
CA ILE A 328 -13.73 -1.26 -5.83
C ILE A 328 -15.09 -1.09 -6.51
N LYS A 329 -16.10 -0.76 -5.69
CA LYS A 329 -17.45 -0.37 -6.12
C LYS A 329 -17.99 0.70 -5.17
N THR A 330 -18.98 1.45 -5.61
CA THR A 330 -19.68 2.40 -4.75
C THR A 330 -20.43 1.68 -3.63
N THR A 331 -20.41 2.27 -2.44
CA THR A 331 -21.28 1.89 -1.33
C THR A 331 -22.53 2.78 -1.38
N ASN A 332 -23.69 2.22 -1.13
CA ASN A 332 -24.99 2.89 -1.31
C ASN A 332 -25.18 4.19 -0.49
N ASP A 333 -24.42 4.39 0.59
CA ASP A 333 -24.57 5.52 1.49
C ASP A 333 -23.74 6.76 1.10
N SER A 334 -22.85 6.64 0.13
CA SER A 334 -21.94 7.72 -0.27
C SER A 334 -22.46 8.60 -1.43
N THR A 335 -23.62 8.29 -1.96
CA THR A 335 -24.09 8.90 -3.20
C THR A 335 -24.78 10.25 -3.04
N GLY A 336 -24.87 10.90 -1.90
CA GLY A 336 -25.40 12.26 -1.86
C GLY A 336 -25.51 12.91 -3.27
N ASN A 337 -24.94 14.05 -3.50
CA ASN A 337 -24.91 14.72 -4.82
C ASN A 337 -23.70 14.32 -5.72
N LYS A 338 -22.95 13.24 -5.39
CA LYS A 338 -21.75 12.86 -6.14
C LYS A 338 -22.06 11.73 -7.14
N ASN A 339 -21.46 11.81 -8.30
CA ASN A 339 -21.50 10.73 -9.29
C ASN A 339 -20.66 9.53 -8.84
N GLU A 340 -21.06 8.31 -9.22
CA GLU A 340 -20.40 7.04 -8.87
C GLU A 340 -18.88 7.06 -9.12
N TRP A 341 -18.44 7.59 -10.24
CA TRP A 341 -17.02 7.69 -10.61
C TRP A 341 -16.21 8.62 -9.67
N GLN A 342 -16.86 9.65 -9.10
CA GLN A 342 -16.21 10.56 -8.14
C GLN A 342 -15.96 9.83 -6.81
N VAL A 343 -16.94 9.08 -6.32
CA VAL A 343 -16.85 8.31 -5.08
C VAL A 343 -15.77 7.24 -5.17
N VAL A 344 -15.73 6.50 -6.27
CA VAL A 344 -14.69 5.51 -6.54
C VAL A 344 -13.31 6.15 -6.63
N GLY A 345 -13.19 7.30 -7.31
CA GLY A 345 -11.93 8.03 -7.39
C GLY A 345 -11.42 8.50 -6.03
N GLU A 346 -12.31 9.05 -5.18
CA GLU A 346 -11.97 9.46 -3.81
C GLU A 346 -11.55 8.27 -2.93
N MET A 347 -12.22 7.14 -3.08
CA MET A 347 -11.85 5.91 -2.36
C MET A 347 -10.43 5.47 -2.68
N VAL A 348 -10.09 5.37 -3.96
CA VAL A 348 -8.76 4.96 -4.40
C VAL A 348 -7.69 5.97 -3.99
N ASP A 349 -7.98 7.28 -4.08
CA ASP A 349 -7.08 8.34 -3.61
C ASP A 349 -6.80 8.22 -2.10
N LYS A 350 -7.85 8.04 -1.29
CA LYS A 350 -7.71 7.86 0.16
C LYS A 350 -6.87 6.63 0.51
N PHE A 351 -7.12 5.48 -0.15
CA PHE A 351 -6.28 4.29 0.06
C PHE A 351 -4.84 4.53 -0.38
N LYS A 352 -4.64 5.17 -1.55
CA LYS A 352 -3.29 5.50 -2.04
C LYS A 352 -2.53 6.38 -1.06
N ARG A 353 -3.17 7.44 -0.55
CA ARG A 353 -2.58 8.32 0.45
C ARG A 353 -2.25 7.56 1.74
N CYS A 354 -3.17 6.73 2.23
CA CYS A 354 -2.95 5.92 3.43
C CYS A 354 -1.71 5.03 3.30
N ILE A 355 -1.61 4.22 2.23
CA ILE A 355 -0.52 3.25 2.08
C ILE A 355 0.80 3.90 1.64
N GLN A 356 0.78 5.08 1.05
CA GLN A 356 1.97 5.76 0.52
C GLN A 356 2.54 6.83 1.45
N LYS A 357 1.68 7.52 2.23
CA LYS A 357 2.08 8.70 3.01
C LYS A 357 1.76 8.60 4.51
N GLU A 358 0.85 7.73 4.94
CA GLU A 358 0.36 7.73 6.31
C GLU A 358 0.82 6.51 7.12
N VAL A 359 1.06 5.37 6.46
CA VAL A 359 1.60 4.16 7.10
C VAL A 359 3.00 3.94 6.58
N LEU A 360 3.94 4.56 7.27
CA LEU A 360 5.36 4.57 6.91
C LEU A 360 6.19 3.92 8.02
N GLU A 361 7.34 3.39 7.62
CA GLU A 361 8.43 3.00 8.51
C GLU A 361 9.71 3.64 8.03
N ASN A 362 10.38 4.39 8.90
CA ASN A 362 11.57 5.17 8.57
C ASN A 362 11.40 6.08 7.33
N GLY A 363 10.15 6.54 7.09
CA GLY A 363 9.80 7.34 5.91
C GLY A 363 9.37 6.55 4.68
N ASP A 364 9.56 5.21 4.67
CA ASP A 364 9.21 4.36 3.54
C ASP A 364 7.84 3.70 3.69
N PRO A 365 7.05 3.60 2.61
CA PRO A 365 5.80 2.85 2.58
C PRO A 365 6.02 1.36 2.87
N VAL A 366 5.07 0.73 3.58
CA VAL A 366 5.19 -0.69 3.99
C VAL A 366 4.05 -1.59 3.50
N ILE A 367 2.91 -1.02 3.12
CA ILE A 367 1.73 -1.78 2.71
C ILE A 367 1.57 -1.76 1.18
N PRO A 368 1.66 -2.90 0.49
CA PRO A 368 1.19 -3.06 -0.88
C PRO A 368 -0.30 -3.37 -0.91
N MET A 369 -1.00 -2.91 -1.95
CA MET A 369 -2.43 -3.18 -2.15
C MET A 369 -2.67 -3.86 -3.50
N ILE A 370 -3.44 -4.94 -3.48
CA ILE A 370 -4.02 -5.56 -4.67
C ILE A 370 -5.54 -5.48 -4.61
N THR A 371 -6.15 -5.06 -5.71
CA THR A 371 -7.61 -4.90 -5.80
C THR A 371 -8.10 -5.23 -7.18
N SER A 372 -9.42 -5.33 -7.32
CA SER A 372 -10.05 -5.60 -8.60
C SER A 372 -11.13 -4.57 -8.94
N VAL A 373 -11.42 -4.45 -10.23
CA VAL A 373 -12.44 -3.56 -10.79
C VAL A 373 -13.18 -4.28 -11.90
N GLN A 374 -14.48 -4.02 -12.00
CA GLN A 374 -15.29 -4.58 -13.07
C GLN A 374 -15.11 -3.77 -14.37
N SER A 375 -14.93 -4.48 -15.51
CA SER A 375 -14.84 -3.84 -16.83
C SER A 375 -16.20 -3.46 -17.40
N ASN A 376 -16.22 -2.45 -18.29
CA ASN A 376 -17.39 -2.00 -19.04
C ASN A 376 -17.97 -3.08 -19.97
N ARG A 377 -19.26 -2.94 -20.29
CA ARG A 377 -19.92 -3.80 -21.30
C ARG A 377 -19.48 -3.49 -22.73
N SER A 378 -19.05 -2.26 -23.01
CA SER A 378 -18.75 -1.77 -24.36
C SER A 378 -17.44 -2.32 -24.96
N GLY A 379 -16.50 -2.76 -24.14
CA GLY A 379 -15.18 -3.24 -24.64
C GLY A 379 -15.17 -4.70 -25.10
N ILE A 380 -16.18 -5.48 -24.77
CA ILE A 380 -16.26 -6.89 -25.19
C ILE A 380 -17.64 -7.12 -25.80
N THR A 381 -17.79 -6.77 -27.05
CA THR A 381 -18.92 -7.24 -27.84
C THR A 381 -18.86 -8.78 -27.86
N THR A 382 -20.01 -9.37 -27.66
CA THR A 382 -20.26 -10.82 -27.52
C THR A 382 -19.90 -11.64 -28.78
N ASN A 383 -19.02 -11.16 -29.63
CA ASN A 383 -18.59 -11.86 -30.82
C ASN A 383 -17.41 -12.79 -30.47
N ARG A 384 -17.58 -14.03 -30.81
CA ARG A 384 -16.61 -15.14 -30.68
C ARG A 384 -15.30 -14.94 -31.46
N ASN A 385 -15.04 -13.74 -31.97
CA ASN A 385 -13.92 -13.43 -32.84
C ASN A 385 -12.95 -12.46 -32.15
N SER A 386 -11.67 -12.85 -32.06
CA SER A 386 -10.59 -12.09 -31.44
C SER A 386 -10.34 -10.71 -32.06
N GLN A 387 -10.73 -10.49 -33.31
CA GLN A 387 -10.53 -9.23 -34.03
C GLN A 387 -11.32 -8.04 -33.49
N ASN A 388 -12.35 -8.27 -32.66
CA ASN A 388 -13.24 -7.23 -32.13
C ASN A 388 -13.03 -6.98 -30.62
N ILE A 389 -12.00 -7.57 -30.03
CA ILE A 389 -11.71 -7.39 -28.61
C ILE A 389 -10.81 -6.18 -28.41
N ILE A 390 -11.27 -5.23 -27.62
CA ILE A 390 -10.49 -4.06 -27.19
C ILE A 390 -9.85 -4.38 -25.84
N ASP A 391 -8.52 -4.51 -25.82
CA ASP A 391 -7.71 -4.82 -24.63
C ASP A 391 -6.91 -3.56 -24.22
N ASP A 392 -7.61 -2.44 -23.98
CA ASP A 392 -7.01 -1.15 -23.62
C ASP A 392 -7.71 -0.45 -22.43
N GLU A 393 -7.26 0.75 -22.11
CA GLU A 393 -7.77 1.55 -20.98
C GLU A 393 -9.28 1.87 -21.07
N SER A 394 -9.87 1.88 -22.28
CA SER A 394 -11.29 2.21 -22.49
C SER A 394 -12.25 1.18 -21.86
N ILE A 395 -11.74 0.00 -21.52
CA ILE A 395 -12.48 -1.08 -20.85
C ILE A 395 -12.73 -0.81 -19.38
N VAL A 396 -11.97 0.12 -18.75
CA VAL A 396 -12.11 0.44 -17.33
C VAL A 396 -13.37 1.25 -17.11
N SER A 397 -14.40 0.65 -16.55
CA SER A 397 -15.76 1.16 -16.53
C SER A 397 -16.00 2.39 -15.66
N LEU A 398 -15.17 2.70 -14.70
CA LEU A 398 -15.59 3.55 -13.61
C LEU A 398 -14.79 4.82 -13.40
N SER A 399 -13.58 4.97 -13.90
CA SER A 399 -12.89 6.25 -13.75
C SER A 399 -11.46 6.23 -14.29
N ASP A 400 -11.11 7.22 -15.09
CA ASP A 400 -9.72 7.61 -15.39
C ASP A 400 -8.88 7.80 -14.11
N ARG A 401 -9.52 8.12 -12.99
CA ARG A 401 -8.85 8.28 -11.70
C ARG A 401 -8.27 6.97 -11.16
N ILE A 402 -8.93 5.82 -11.38
CA ILE A 402 -8.35 4.52 -10.99
C ILE A 402 -7.03 4.32 -11.72
N THR A 403 -7.03 4.58 -13.03
CA THR A 403 -5.82 4.51 -13.86
C THR A 403 -4.76 5.51 -13.39
N GLN A 404 -5.14 6.71 -12.95
CA GLN A 404 -4.19 7.71 -12.43
C GLN A 404 -3.51 7.27 -11.13
N PHE A 405 -4.24 6.73 -10.17
CA PHE A 405 -3.73 6.40 -8.83
C PHE A 405 -3.07 5.02 -8.75
N CYS A 406 -3.45 4.05 -9.59
CA CYS A 406 -2.80 2.75 -9.58
C CYS A 406 -1.38 2.81 -10.14
N SER A 407 -0.52 1.91 -9.66
CA SER A 407 0.84 1.74 -10.18
C SER A 407 0.92 0.67 -11.26
N HIS A 408 0.12 -0.37 -11.11
CA HIS A 408 -0.04 -1.45 -12.08
C HIS A 408 -1.53 -1.67 -12.37
N MET A 409 -1.85 -1.91 -13.62
CA MET A 409 -3.19 -2.28 -14.06
C MET A 409 -3.11 -3.35 -15.13
N PHE A 410 -3.86 -4.42 -14.94
CA PHE A 410 -3.92 -5.55 -15.87
C PHE A 410 -5.36 -5.92 -16.16
N ILE A 411 -5.64 -6.24 -17.41
CA ILE A 411 -6.90 -6.84 -17.83
C ILE A 411 -6.74 -8.36 -17.81
N ILE A 412 -7.66 -9.06 -17.15
CA ILE A 412 -7.76 -10.52 -17.24
C ILE A 412 -9.06 -10.86 -17.98
N ARG A 413 -8.94 -11.66 -19.04
CA ARG A 413 -10.05 -12.15 -19.81
C ARG A 413 -9.90 -13.61 -20.23
N ARG A 414 -11.00 -14.28 -20.50
CA ARG A 414 -10.98 -15.62 -21.12
C ARG A 414 -10.50 -15.51 -22.57
N LYS A 415 -9.78 -16.51 -23.01
CA LYS A 415 -9.46 -16.70 -24.43
C LYS A 415 -10.74 -17.02 -25.20
N THR A 416 -10.81 -16.55 -26.43
CA THR A 416 -11.84 -16.93 -27.38
C THR A 416 -11.55 -18.33 -27.93
N GLU A 417 -12.53 -18.95 -28.59
CA GLU A 417 -12.36 -20.27 -29.18
C GLU A 417 -11.29 -20.28 -30.27
N ASP A 418 -11.25 -19.23 -31.11
CA ASP A 418 -10.23 -19.04 -32.15
C ASP A 418 -8.84 -18.82 -31.57
N GLU A 419 -8.70 -18.02 -30.48
CA GLU A 419 -7.43 -17.86 -29.77
C GLU A 419 -6.93 -19.18 -29.19
N THR A 420 -7.82 -19.97 -28.60
CA THR A 420 -7.46 -21.26 -28.02
C THR A 420 -7.03 -22.27 -29.09
N GLN A 421 -7.67 -22.23 -30.27
CA GLN A 421 -7.29 -23.08 -31.40
C GLN A 421 -5.93 -22.66 -32.00
N LEU A 422 -5.70 -21.36 -32.18
CA LEU A 422 -4.47 -20.82 -32.77
C LEU A 422 -3.25 -20.96 -31.87
N GLU A 423 -3.42 -20.70 -30.57
CA GLU A 423 -2.35 -20.66 -29.59
C GLU A 423 -2.05 -22.04 -28.98
N GLY A 424 -3.04 -22.92 -28.96
CA GLY A 424 -2.98 -24.24 -28.33
C GLY A 424 -3.49 -24.25 -26.88
N GLN A 425 -4.15 -25.36 -26.50
CA GLN A 425 -4.74 -25.53 -25.16
C GLN A 425 -3.71 -25.50 -24.03
N ARG A 426 -2.45 -25.87 -24.27
CA ARG A 426 -1.38 -25.84 -23.28
C ARG A 426 -1.09 -24.44 -22.73
N PHE A 427 -1.38 -23.40 -23.49
CA PHE A 427 -1.24 -22.02 -23.05
C PHE A 427 -2.42 -21.52 -22.19
N GLY A 428 -3.21 -22.42 -21.63
CA GLY A 428 -4.25 -22.11 -20.65
C GLY A 428 -5.48 -21.43 -21.22
N THR A 429 -6.32 -20.93 -20.30
CA THR A 429 -7.70 -20.50 -20.56
C THR A 429 -7.89 -18.98 -20.59
N HIS A 430 -6.93 -18.21 -20.06
CA HIS A 430 -7.05 -16.77 -19.90
C HIS A 430 -5.81 -16.04 -20.37
N LYS A 431 -5.99 -14.75 -20.67
CA LYS A 431 -4.93 -13.79 -20.95
C LYS A 431 -4.91 -12.72 -19.88
N MET A 432 -3.71 -12.36 -19.42
CA MET A 432 -3.44 -11.19 -18.60
C MET A 432 -2.66 -10.17 -19.43
N ILE A 433 -3.28 -9.02 -19.68
CA ILE A 433 -2.76 -7.98 -20.57
C ILE A 433 -2.45 -6.74 -19.73
N SER A 434 -1.24 -6.20 -19.84
CA SER A 434 -0.85 -5.00 -19.14
C SER A 434 -1.51 -3.76 -19.76
N VAL A 435 -2.15 -2.92 -18.94
CA VAL A 435 -2.66 -1.60 -19.32
C VAL A 435 -1.71 -0.52 -18.86
N LYS A 436 -1.26 -0.64 -17.61
CA LYS A 436 -0.35 0.30 -16.98
C LYS A 436 0.64 -0.42 -16.07
N TYR A 437 1.89 0.00 -16.14
CA TYR A 437 2.93 -0.43 -15.21
C TYR A 437 3.92 0.72 -14.99
N ARG A 438 4.30 0.97 -13.74
CA ARG A 438 5.28 2.01 -13.36
C ARG A 438 6.66 1.44 -13.06
N SER A 439 6.73 0.15 -12.81
CA SER A 439 7.98 -0.56 -12.52
C SER A 439 8.18 -1.66 -13.53
N LEU A 440 9.43 -1.89 -13.87
CA LEU A 440 9.85 -2.98 -14.76
C LEU A 440 10.58 -4.04 -13.95
N GLY A 441 10.45 -5.29 -14.38
CA GLY A 441 11.25 -6.40 -13.90
C GLY A 441 12.61 -6.47 -14.57
N ARG A 442 13.16 -7.68 -14.65
CA ARG A 442 14.44 -7.94 -15.30
C ARG A 442 14.34 -7.91 -16.82
N ASP A 443 13.19 -8.31 -17.35
CA ASP A 443 12.91 -8.33 -18.80
C ASP A 443 12.24 -7.03 -19.26
N ILE A 444 13.03 -5.99 -19.40
CA ILE A 444 12.58 -4.68 -19.86
C ILE A 444 11.97 -4.77 -21.27
N ALA A 445 12.58 -5.54 -22.17
CA ALA A 445 12.11 -5.72 -23.54
C ALA A 445 10.72 -6.36 -23.60
N GLY A 446 10.46 -7.35 -22.73
CA GLY A 446 9.15 -8.00 -22.64
C GLY A 446 7.99 -7.07 -22.24
N ALA A 447 8.28 -5.98 -21.54
CA ALA A 447 7.28 -4.99 -21.16
C ALA A 447 7.09 -3.85 -22.19
N ILE A 448 8.14 -3.53 -22.96
CA ILE A 448 8.19 -2.34 -23.82
C ILE A 448 8.03 -2.72 -25.29
N GLU A 449 8.69 -3.78 -25.73
CA GLU A 449 8.74 -4.16 -27.13
C GLU A 449 7.57 -5.06 -27.52
N PRO A 450 6.86 -4.74 -28.61
CA PRO A 450 5.86 -5.62 -29.16
C PRO A 450 6.52 -6.88 -29.74
N VAL A 451 5.78 -7.99 -29.70
CA VAL A 451 6.21 -9.28 -30.24
C VAL A 451 5.83 -9.39 -31.69
N GLN A 452 6.76 -9.78 -32.54
CA GLN A 452 6.49 -10.09 -33.94
C GLN A 452 5.72 -11.42 -34.05
N VAL A 453 4.51 -11.37 -34.60
CA VAL A 453 3.69 -12.54 -34.86
C VAL A 453 3.31 -12.51 -36.33
N GLU A 454 3.88 -13.43 -37.11
CA GLU A 454 3.79 -13.40 -38.58
C GLU A 454 4.17 -12.01 -39.11
N ASP A 455 3.31 -11.36 -39.89
CA ASP A 455 3.53 -10.03 -40.49
C ASP A 455 3.07 -8.87 -39.60
N SER A 456 2.67 -9.12 -38.33
CA SER A 456 2.14 -8.09 -37.45
C SER A 456 2.87 -7.97 -36.12
N LEU A 457 2.97 -6.74 -35.60
CA LEU A 457 3.44 -6.50 -34.25
C LEU A 457 2.26 -6.55 -33.26
N ARG A 458 2.41 -7.35 -32.22
CA ARG A 458 1.37 -7.51 -31.17
C ARG A 458 1.93 -7.20 -29.80
N LYS A 459 1.10 -6.59 -28.96
CA LYS A 459 1.43 -6.38 -27.55
C LYS A 459 1.58 -7.72 -26.84
N ASN A 460 2.63 -7.84 -26.00
CA ASN A 460 2.84 -9.03 -25.18
C ASN A 460 1.74 -9.19 -24.13
N PHE A 461 1.43 -10.42 -23.77
CA PHE A 461 0.50 -10.78 -22.71
C PHE A 461 0.94 -12.07 -22.01
N ILE A 462 0.49 -12.27 -20.79
CA ILE A 462 0.76 -13.48 -20.01
C ILE A 462 -0.41 -14.45 -20.16
N ASN A 463 -0.10 -15.70 -20.39
CA ASN A 463 -1.06 -16.79 -20.44
C ASN A 463 -1.28 -17.35 -19.03
N LEU A 464 -2.54 -17.50 -18.65
CA LEU A 464 -2.95 -18.05 -17.35
C LEU A 464 -3.90 -19.22 -17.57
N ASP A 465 -3.77 -20.24 -16.75
CA ASP A 465 -4.73 -21.32 -16.66
C ASP A 465 -5.50 -21.27 -15.35
N PHE A 466 -6.81 -21.08 -15.45
CA PHE A 466 -7.72 -21.06 -14.31
C PHE A 466 -8.36 -22.44 -14.19
N ASN A 467 -7.92 -23.20 -13.21
CA ASN A 467 -8.43 -24.53 -12.96
C ASN A 467 -8.80 -24.71 -11.48
N ASN A 468 -10.07 -25.00 -11.21
CA ASN A 468 -10.60 -25.26 -9.86
C ASN A 468 -10.12 -24.25 -8.82
N PHE A 469 -10.23 -22.95 -9.14
CA PHE A 469 -9.79 -21.81 -8.33
C PHE A 469 -8.27 -21.66 -8.14
N ASN A 470 -7.46 -22.55 -8.65
CA ASN A 470 -6.01 -22.42 -8.72
C ASN A 470 -5.62 -21.75 -10.04
N ILE A 471 -4.70 -20.82 -10.00
CA ILE A 471 -4.23 -20.09 -11.17
C ILE A 471 -2.75 -20.39 -11.39
N THR A 472 -2.42 -20.84 -12.59
CA THR A 472 -1.04 -21.13 -13.00
C THR A 472 -0.68 -20.31 -14.22
N GLU A 473 0.55 -19.87 -14.29
CA GLU A 473 1.11 -19.22 -15.47
C GLU A 473 1.46 -20.28 -16.54
N ARG A 474 1.23 -19.92 -17.80
CA ARG A 474 1.47 -20.76 -18.97
C ARG A 474 2.31 -20.03 -20.04
N GLY A 475 3.28 -19.23 -19.60
CA GLY A 475 4.14 -18.46 -20.49
C GLY A 475 3.53 -17.17 -21.02
N ASP A 476 4.17 -16.56 -22.00
CA ASP A 476 3.76 -15.31 -22.65
C ASP A 476 3.58 -15.48 -24.18
N LEU A 477 3.31 -14.37 -24.88
CA LEU A 477 3.15 -14.39 -26.34
C LEU A 477 4.42 -14.86 -27.06
N ARG A 478 5.61 -14.54 -26.52
CA ARG A 478 6.90 -14.97 -27.10
C ARG A 478 7.05 -16.49 -27.07
N ASP A 479 6.60 -17.12 -26.00
CA ASP A 479 6.62 -18.58 -25.85
C ASP A 479 5.69 -19.24 -26.89
N ILE A 480 4.52 -18.64 -27.17
CA ILE A 480 3.63 -19.12 -28.24
C ILE A 480 4.33 -19.08 -29.58
N VAL A 481 4.95 -17.94 -29.92
CA VAL A 481 5.63 -17.75 -31.19
C VAL A 481 6.82 -18.70 -31.31
N ALA A 482 7.61 -18.88 -30.28
CA ALA A 482 8.74 -19.79 -30.27
C ALA A 482 8.32 -21.24 -30.52
N VAL A 483 7.25 -21.69 -29.88
CA VAL A 483 6.67 -23.01 -30.09
C VAL A 483 6.16 -23.18 -31.53
N GLN A 484 5.43 -22.18 -32.05
CA GLN A 484 4.96 -22.22 -33.46
C GLN A 484 6.09 -22.27 -34.46
N ASN A 485 7.24 -21.70 -34.15
CA ASN A 485 8.45 -21.74 -34.94
C ASN A 485 9.30 -23.01 -34.75
N GLY A 486 8.85 -23.93 -33.87
CA GLY A 486 9.49 -25.24 -33.66
C GLY A 486 10.71 -25.22 -32.75
N ASP A 487 10.73 -24.35 -31.72
CA ASP A 487 11.79 -24.38 -30.72
C ASP A 487 11.62 -25.57 -29.77
N PRO A 488 12.50 -26.60 -29.81
CA PRO A 488 12.34 -27.83 -29.05
C PRO A 488 12.55 -27.64 -27.53
N GLN A 489 13.21 -26.58 -27.07
CA GLN A 489 13.47 -26.36 -25.65
C GLN A 489 12.25 -25.89 -24.88
N LEU A 490 11.29 -25.27 -25.55
CA LEU A 490 10.07 -24.76 -24.95
C LEU A 490 8.91 -25.77 -25.01
N ASP A 491 8.99 -26.76 -25.88
CA ASP A 491 7.96 -27.79 -26.07
C ASP A 491 7.85 -28.68 -24.83
N ASP A 492 8.94 -28.97 -24.13
CA ASP A 492 8.96 -29.79 -22.90
C ASP A 492 8.76 -28.98 -21.63
N SER A 493 8.96 -27.64 -21.64
CA SER A 493 8.90 -26.80 -20.44
C SER A 493 7.47 -26.41 -20.03
N ILE A 494 6.51 -26.41 -20.97
CA ILE A 494 5.11 -26.11 -20.71
C ILE A 494 4.33 -27.42 -20.71
N PRO A 495 3.91 -27.94 -19.54
CA PRO A 495 3.19 -29.20 -19.45
C PRO A 495 1.97 -29.22 -20.35
N ASP A 496 1.76 -30.32 -21.08
CA ASP A 496 0.60 -30.50 -21.95
C ASP A 496 -0.71 -30.42 -21.12
N ALA A 497 -1.78 -29.99 -21.77
CA ALA A 497 -3.11 -29.89 -21.17
C ALA A 497 -3.67 -31.26 -20.74
N SER A 498 -3.10 -32.38 -21.22
CA SER A 498 -3.43 -33.73 -20.80
C SER A 498 -3.15 -34.03 -19.32
N THR A 499 -2.37 -33.19 -18.64
CA THR A 499 -2.23 -33.21 -17.16
C THR A 499 -3.37 -32.50 -16.42
N ARG A 500 -4.37 -31.95 -17.13
CA ARG A 500 -5.65 -31.59 -16.53
C ARG A 500 -6.28 -32.88 -16.04
N GLN A 501 -6.51 -33.01 -14.74
CA GLN A 501 -7.39 -34.06 -14.24
C GLN A 501 -8.70 -33.97 -15.04
N ASP A 502 -8.92 -34.93 -15.93
CA ASP A 502 -10.14 -35.00 -16.73
C ASP A 502 -11.33 -34.95 -15.76
N ARG A 503 -12.30 -34.09 -16.08
CA ARG A 503 -13.56 -34.00 -15.33
C ARG A 503 -14.31 -35.32 -15.36
N ASP A 504 -13.92 -36.20 -16.28
CA ASP A 504 -14.58 -37.49 -16.56
C ASP A 504 -14.05 -38.66 -15.70
N ASP A 505 -12.91 -38.49 -14.99
CA ASP A 505 -12.35 -39.52 -14.10
C ASP A 505 -12.96 -39.52 -12.67
N ILE A 506 -14.01 -38.74 -12.44
CA ILE A 506 -14.75 -38.80 -11.18
C ILE A 506 -15.82 -39.90 -11.37
N PRO A 507 -15.80 -41.01 -10.58
CA PRO A 507 -16.82 -42.04 -10.71
C PRO A 507 -18.21 -41.41 -10.60
N GLU A 508 -19.08 -41.63 -11.60
CA GLU A 508 -20.52 -41.33 -11.48
C GLU A 508 -21.01 -41.98 -10.19
N LEU A 509 -21.37 -41.18 -9.21
CA LEU A 509 -22.04 -41.65 -8.00
C LEU A 509 -23.38 -42.25 -8.46
N GLY A 510 -23.44 -43.57 -8.48
CA GLY A 510 -24.63 -44.30 -8.82
C GLY A 510 -25.86 -43.74 -8.10
N SER A 511 -26.93 -43.58 -8.86
CA SER A 511 -28.25 -43.17 -8.39
C SER A 511 -28.69 -44.00 -7.19
N PHE A 512 -28.80 -43.33 -6.03
CA PHE A 512 -29.59 -43.81 -4.89
C PHE A 512 -30.80 -42.93 -4.71
#